data_4e937638dceee8d0443870676eba9e0e
#
_entry.id   4e937638dceee8d0443870676eba9e0e
#
_cell.length_a   1.000
_cell.length_b   1.000
_cell.length_c   1.000
_cell.angle_alpha   90.00
_cell.angle_beta   90.00
_cell.angle_gamma   90.00
#
_symmetry.space_group_name_H-M   'P 1'
#
loop_
_entity.id
_entity.type
_entity.pdbx_description
1 polymer ?
#
loop_
_entity_poly.entity_id
_entity_poly.type
_entity_poly.pdbx_seq_one_letter_code
_entity_poly.pdbx_strand_id
1 'polypeptide(L)'
;MRSYISFGELEELGETIVREYLRKTKRYNALCVDIEGLVTDYLGLTVVYENIAEDDPNKIAFLSNGKRPLWVSRNEERIQVVFPKGTVVMDKVLLHENESSRRRFTLGHEGSHSVIAKQNPMQDVGCFHNEFDPERVYTIKEQKELMSFSETQADRLSSVFLMPRFILRKVMKKYKCENGLPVYGWNVFAPEDKLRLRKMADCMGVSFQALVIRLKTLGLLIPRDLTVYLENGLRLGGAK
;
A
#
# COMPACT_ATOMS: atom_id res chain seq x y z
N MET A 1 -11.32 -26.65 3.50
CA MET A 1 -10.12 -25.82 3.36
C MET A 1 -10.55 -24.37 3.57
N ARG A 2 -9.94 -23.62 4.52
CA ARG A 2 -10.32 -22.22 4.76
C ARG A 2 -9.88 -21.37 3.58
N SER A 3 -10.81 -20.80 2.83
CA SER A 3 -10.55 -19.81 1.78
C SER A 3 -10.34 -18.38 2.32
N TYR A 4 -10.32 -18.24 3.64
CA TYR A 4 -10.32 -16.95 4.34
C TYR A 4 -9.11 -16.84 5.25
N ILE A 5 -8.29 -15.82 5.02
CA ILE A 5 -7.22 -15.37 5.93
C ILE A 5 -7.76 -14.15 6.67
N SER A 6 -7.82 -14.20 7.98
CA SER A 6 -8.30 -13.07 8.78
C SER A 6 -7.31 -11.88 8.73
N PHE A 7 -7.77 -10.68 9.03
CA PHE A 7 -6.90 -9.51 9.08
C PHE A 7 -5.80 -9.64 10.15
N GLY A 8 -6.06 -10.36 11.25
CA GLY A 8 -5.05 -10.66 12.25
C GLY A 8 -3.96 -11.58 11.72
N GLU A 9 -4.33 -12.63 11.00
CA GLU A 9 -3.38 -13.55 10.36
C GLU A 9 -2.55 -12.85 9.28
N LEU A 10 -3.16 -11.96 8.48
CA LEU A 10 -2.42 -11.14 7.49
C LEU A 10 -1.41 -10.21 8.17
N GLU A 11 -1.76 -9.62 9.30
CA GLU A 11 -0.87 -8.76 10.07
C GLU A 11 0.36 -9.55 10.58
N GLU A 12 0.14 -10.71 11.20
CA GLU A 12 1.21 -11.58 11.69
C GLU A 12 2.09 -12.12 10.55
N LEU A 13 1.46 -12.56 9.47
CA LEU A 13 2.16 -13.06 8.28
C LEU A 13 3.05 -11.97 7.66
N GLY A 14 2.49 -10.78 7.44
CA GLY A 14 3.22 -9.65 6.85
C GLY A 14 4.38 -9.18 7.72
N GLU A 15 4.16 -9.05 9.03
CA GLU A 15 5.23 -8.70 9.96
C GLU A 15 6.35 -9.76 9.98
N THR A 16 5.99 -11.03 9.96
CA THR A 16 6.96 -12.12 9.93
C THR A 16 7.81 -12.08 8.66
N ILE A 17 7.17 -11.90 7.51
CA ILE A 17 7.86 -11.77 6.22
C ILE A 17 8.85 -10.59 6.24
N VAL A 18 8.42 -9.41 6.69
CA VAL A 18 9.30 -8.23 6.75
C VAL A 18 10.45 -8.44 7.75
N ARG A 19 10.20 -9.04 8.92
CA ARG A 19 11.26 -9.34 9.91
C ARG A 19 12.31 -10.27 9.32
N GLU A 20 11.89 -11.34 8.65
CA GLU A 20 12.81 -12.30 8.03
C GLU A 20 13.62 -11.66 6.89
N TYR A 21 12.98 -10.83 6.05
CA TYR A 21 13.67 -10.05 5.04
C TYR A 21 14.74 -9.15 5.64
N LEU A 22 14.38 -8.36 6.66
CA LEU A 22 15.33 -7.46 7.34
C LEU A 22 16.45 -8.23 8.05
N ARG A 23 16.16 -9.42 8.58
CA ARG A 23 17.15 -10.30 9.18
C ARG A 23 18.15 -10.80 8.13
N LYS A 24 17.67 -11.29 6.98
CA LYS A 24 18.50 -11.77 5.88
C LYS A 24 19.39 -10.68 5.29
N THR A 25 18.85 -9.47 5.16
CA THR A 25 19.57 -8.31 4.61
C THR A 25 20.37 -7.51 5.65
N LYS A 26 20.34 -7.93 6.92
CA LYS A 26 20.99 -7.25 8.07
C LYS A 26 20.55 -5.78 8.27
N ARG A 27 19.35 -5.41 7.82
CA ARG A 27 18.80 -4.05 7.90
C ARG A 27 17.96 -3.82 9.16
N TYR A 28 18.47 -4.18 10.33
CA TYR A 28 17.72 -4.17 11.62
C TYR A 28 17.19 -2.79 12.04
N ASN A 29 17.83 -1.71 11.61
CA ASN A 29 17.47 -0.34 11.99
C ASN A 29 16.64 0.40 10.92
N ALA A 30 16.16 -0.29 9.89
CA ALA A 30 15.38 0.32 8.84
C ALA A 30 14.11 1.00 9.41
N LEU A 31 13.83 2.21 8.94
CA LEU A 31 12.61 2.97 9.16
C LEU A 31 11.69 2.97 7.93
N CYS A 32 12.21 2.51 6.81
CA CYS A 32 11.51 2.32 5.54
C CYS A 32 11.86 0.92 5.01
N VAL A 33 10.86 0.15 4.64
CA VAL A 33 11.07 -1.17 4.05
C VAL A 33 11.48 -0.99 2.59
N ASP A 34 12.56 -1.63 2.17
CA ASP A 34 12.89 -1.76 0.76
C ASP A 34 11.93 -2.79 0.14
N ILE A 35 10.83 -2.26 -0.41
CA ILE A 35 9.77 -3.10 -0.95
C ILE A 35 10.18 -3.82 -2.23
N GLU A 36 11.06 -3.20 -3.03
CA GLU A 36 11.57 -3.81 -4.25
C GLU A 36 12.41 -5.04 -3.91
N GLY A 37 13.40 -4.90 -3.03
CA GLY A 37 14.18 -6.04 -2.55
C GLY A 37 13.34 -7.08 -1.79
N LEU A 38 12.28 -6.68 -1.07
CA LEU A 38 11.35 -7.62 -0.46
C LEU A 38 10.67 -8.48 -1.54
N VAL A 39 10.17 -7.85 -2.60
CA VAL A 39 9.42 -8.52 -3.67
C VAL A 39 10.35 -9.36 -4.56
N THR A 40 11.52 -8.83 -4.94
CA THR A 40 12.45 -9.52 -5.84
C THR A 40 13.28 -10.57 -5.10
N ASP A 41 13.99 -10.19 -4.05
CA ASP A 41 15.02 -11.04 -3.45
C ASP A 41 14.45 -12.00 -2.42
N TYR A 42 13.33 -11.62 -1.76
CA TYR A 42 12.74 -12.44 -0.71
C TYR A 42 11.53 -13.24 -1.19
N LEU A 43 10.59 -12.61 -1.91
CA LEU A 43 9.42 -13.32 -2.47
C LEU A 43 9.75 -14.06 -3.77
N GLY A 44 10.84 -13.71 -4.45
CA GLY A 44 11.34 -14.35 -5.67
C GLY A 44 10.53 -13.98 -6.92
N LEU A 45 9.97 -12.77 -6.97
CA LEU A 45 9.22 -12.28 -8.12
C LEU A 45 10.12 -11.46 -9.05
N THR A 46 9.84 -11.52 -10.34
CA THR A 46 10.51 -10.66 -11.33
C THR A 46 9.69 -9.39 -11.53
N VAL A 47 10.31 -8.22 -11.50
CA VAL A 47 9.63 -6.94 -11.75
C VAL A 47 10.05 -6.40 -13.10
N VAL A 48 9.09 -6.04 -13.93
CA VAL A 48 9.31 -5.41 -15.24
C VAL A 48 8.40 -4.18 -15.39
N TYR A 49 8.85 -3.22 -16.18
CA TYR A 49 8.09 -2.00 -16.47
C TYR A 49 7.72 -1.97 -17.95
N GLU A 50 6.42 -1.83 -18.23
CA GLU A 50 5.86 -1.76 -19.59
C GLU A 50 4.88 -0.60 -19.69
N ASN A 51 4.55 -0.20 -20.91
CA ASN A 51 3.42 0.69 -21.15
C ASN A 51 2.16 -0.17 -21.20
N ILE A 52 1.44 -0.29 -20.08
CA ILE A 52 0.20 -1.07 -20.02
C ILE A 52 -0.86 -0.38 -20.90
N ALA A 53 -1.50 -1.13 -21.76
CA ALA A 53 -2.47 -0.64 -22.75
C ALA A 53 -3.80 -1.38 -22.65
N GLU A 54 -4.24 -1.69 -21.45
CA GLU A 54 -5.57 -2.25 -21.16
C GLU A 54 -6.66 -1.20 -21.42
N ASP A 55 -7.90 -1.65 -21.62
CA ASP A 55 -9.02 -0.74 -21.86
C ASP A 55 -9.37 0.12 -20.65
N ASP A 56 -9.07 -0.37 -19.44
CA ASP A 56 -9.18 0.37 -18.19
C ASP A 56 -7.84 1.02 -17.84
N PRO A 57 -7.74 2.37 -17.86
CA PRO A 57 -6.50 3.08 -17.58
C PRO A 57 -6.04 2.97 -16.11
N ASN A 58 -6.92 2.51 -15.22
CA ASN A 58 -6.55 2.28 -13.82
C ASN A 58 -5.80 0.95 -13.59
N LYS A 59 -5.68 0.13 -14.62
CA LYS A 59 -4.87 -1.10 -14.58
C LYS A 59 -3.40 -0.76 -14.77
N ILE A 60 -2.74 -0.44 -13.66
CA ILE A 60 -1.36 0.04 -13.64
C ILE A 60 -0.34 -1.02 -13.23
N ALA A 61 -0.79 -2.19 -12.83
CA ALA A 61 0.05 -3.34 -12.52
C ALA A 61 -0.68 -4.66 -12.77
N PHE A 62 0.11 -5.72 -12.91
CA PHE A 62 -0.38 -7.07 -13.18
C PHE A 62 0.61 -8.12 -12.66
N LEU A 63 0.14 -9.02 -11.79
CA LEU A 63 0.88 -10.22 -11.44
C LEU A 63 0.56 -11.34 -12.42
N SER A 64 1.53 -11.74 -13.23
CA SER A 64 1.35 -12.76 -14.25
C SER A 64 1.25 -14.17 -13.67
N ASN A 65 0.25 -14.91 -14.13
CA ASN A 65 0.11 -16.35 -13.88
C ASN A 65 0.73 -17.24 -14.98
N GLY A 66 1.40 -16.64 -15.98
CA GLY A 66 2.03 -17.33 -17.09
C GLY A 66 1.08 -17.74 -18.22
N LYS A 67 -0.22 -17.37 -18.16
CA LYS A 67 -1.25 -17.79 -19.14
C LYS A 67 -2.04 -16.62 -19.69
N ARG A 68 -2.43 -15.69 -18.82
CA ARG A 68 -3.25 -14.53 -19.21
C ARG A 68 -2.39 -13.52 -19.94
N PRO A 69 -2.75 -13.13 -21.17
CA PRO A 69 -2.06 -12.05 -21.88
C PRO A 69 -2.39 -10.70 -21.25
N LEU A 70 -1.44 -9.78 -21.34
CA LEU A 70 -1.56 -8.37 -20.98
C LEU A 70 -1.41 -7.55 -22.25
N TRP A 71 -2.28 -6.57 -22.45
CA TRP A 71 -2.11 -5.58 -23.49
C TRP A 71 -1.04 -4.57 -23.08
N VAL A 72 -0.03 -4.42 -23.94
CA VAL A 72 1.04 -3.44 -23.77
C VAL A 72 1.25 -2.66 -25.06
N SER A 73 1.74 -1.43 -24.94
CA SER A 73 2.15 -0.61 -26.08
C SER A 73 3.66 -0.66 -26.25
N ARG A 74 4.12 -1.16 -27.38
CA ARG A 74 5.54 -1.17 -27.81
C ARG A 74 5.64 -0.60 -29.21
N ASN A 75 6.54 0.36 -29.41
CA ASN A 75 6.73 1.04 -30.70
C ASN A 75 5.41 1.60 -31.28
N GLU A 76 4.56 2.18 -30.41
CA GLU A 76 3.24 2.72 -30.76
C GLU A 76 2.18 1.68 -31.18
N GLU A 77 2.52 0.40 -31.16
CA GLU A 77 1.59 -0.68 -31.45
C GLU A 77 1.07 -1.31 -30.15
N ARG A 78 -0.23 -1.59 -30.11
CA ARG A 78 -0.88 -2.31 -29.02
C ARG A 78 -0.82 -3.81 -29.30
N ILE A 79 -0.07 -4.54 -28.46
CA ILE A 79 0.14 -5.98 -28.62
C ILE A 79 -0.19 -6.73 -27.35
N GLN A 80 -0.56 -8.01 -27.50
CA GLN A 80 -0.72 -8.91 -26.36
C GLN A 80 0.60 -9.62 -26.04
N VAL A 81 0.99 -9.61 -24.76
CA VAL A 81 2.19 -10.28 -24.29
C VAL A 81 1.83 -11.19 -23.10
N VAL A 82 2.26 -12.43 -23.13
CA VAL A 82 2.17 -13.36 -22.00
C VAL A 82 3.52 -13.31 -21.26
N PHE A 83 3.51 -12.82 -20.03
CA PHE A 83 4.70 -12.78 -19.18
C PHE A 83 4.84 -14.10 -18.41
N PRO A 84 6.06 -14.52 -18.07
CA PRO A 84 6.28 -15.71 -17.24
C PRO A 84 5.52 -15.62 -15.91
N LYS A 85 5.11 -16.76 -15.35
CA LYS A 85 4.48 -16.81 -14.03
C LYS A 85 5.39 -16.18 -12.96
N GLY A 86 4.83 -15.37 -12.07
CA GLY A 86 5.58 -14.67 -11.04
C GLY A 86 6.30 -13.41 -11.51
N THR A 87 5.92 -12.90 -12.70
CA THR A 87 6.35 -11.58 -13.15
C THR A 87 5.32 -10.53 -12.72
N VAL A 88 5.77 -9.53 -11.99
CA VAL A 88 5.02 -8.30 -11.70
C VAL A 88 5.30 -7.31 -12.82
N VAL A 89 4.30 -7.02 -13.62
CA VAL A 89 4.38 -6.00 -14.68
C VAL A 89 3.80 -4.71 -14.12
N MET A 90 4.62 -3.66 -14.07
CA MET A 90 4.27 -2.33 -13.58
C MET A 90 4.18 -1.36 -14.75
N ASP A 91 3.22 -0.45 -14.72
CA ASP A 91 3.17 0.61 -15.75
C ASP A 91 4.35 1.58 -15.59
N LYS A 92 4.92 2.01 -16.72
CA LYS A 92 6.05 2.96 -16.76
C LYS A 92 5.71 4.31 -16.15
N VAL A 93 4.45 4.70 -16.09
CA VAL A 93 4.01 5.93 -15.40
C VAL A 93 4.48 5.95 -13.95
N LEU A 94 4.56 4.79 -13.31
CA LEU A 94 5.01 4.64 -11.92
C LEU A 94 6.52 4.92 -11.72
N LEU A 95 7.30 5.07 -12.79
CA LEU A 95 8.71 5.45 -12.71
C LEU A 95 8.91 6.95 -12.47
N HIS A 96 7.89 7.79 -12.66
CA HIS A 96 8.00 9.20 -12.35
C HIS A 96 8.24 9.44 -10.85
N GLU A 97 9.02 10.47 -10.52
CA GLU A 97 9.42 10.76 -9.12
C GLU A 97 8.24 11.00 -8.20
N ASN A 98 7.22 11.71 -8.68
CA ASN A 98 5.99 11.97 -7.91
C ASN A 98 5.15 10.72 -7.64
N GLU A 99 5.36 9.63 -8.38
CA GLU A 99 4.66 8.35 -8.23
C GLU A 99 5.36 7.37 -7.25
N SER A 100 6.43 7.79 -6.61
CA SER A 100 7.26 6.92 -5.76
C SER A 100 6.44 6.16 -4.69
N SER A 101 5.57 6.84 -3.95
CA SER A 101 4.73 6.21 -2.93
C SER A 101 3.71 5.25 -3.54
N ARG A 102 3.14 5.62 -4.68
CA ARG A 102 2.18 4.81 -5.43
C ARG A 102 2.86 3.56 -5.98
N ARG A 103 4.01 3.70 -6.64
CA ARG A 103 4.82 2.58 -7.11
C ARG A 103 5.12 1.58 -6.00
N ARG A 104 5.53 2.06 -4.82
CA ARG A 104 5.83 1.22 -3.67
C ARG A 104 4.62 0.46 -3.16
N PHE A 105 3.46 1.13 -3.08
CA PHE A 105 2.21 0.49 -2.65
C PHE A 105 1.76 -0.56 -3.66
N THR A 106 1.75 -0.22 -4.94
CA THR A 106 1.37 -1.12 -6.04
C THR A 106 2.26 -2.37 -6.07
N LEU A 107 3.58 -2.19 -5.96
CA LEU A 107 4.51 -3.31 -5.92
C LEU A 107 4.29 -4.22 -4.71
N GLY A 108 4.05 -3.64 -3.53
CA GLY A 108 3.69 -4.38 -2.32
C GLY A 108 2.36 -5.13 -2.46
N HIS A 109 1.39 -4.54 -3.17
CA HIS A 109 0.10 -5.14 -3.46
C HIS A 109 0.24 -6.38 -4.35
N GLU A 110 0.97 -6.29 -5.46
CA GLU A 110 1.24 -7.43 -6.33
C GLU A 110 2.04 -8.53 -5.61
N GLY A 111 3.02 -8.14 -4.79
CA GLY A 111 3.73 -9.06 -3.91
C GLY A 111 2.81 -9.77 -2.92
N SER A 112 1.78 -9.06 -2.42
CA SER A 112 0.78 -9.60 -1.51
C SER A 112 -0.09 -10.67 -2.17
N HIS A 113 -0.51 -10.47 -3.43
CA HIS A 113 -1.23 -11.50 -4.19
C HIS A 113 -0.42 -12.79 -4.30
N SER A 114 0.89 -12.69 -4.54
CA SER A 114 1.78 -13.87 -4.59
C SER A 114 1.80 -14.62 -3.26
N VAL A 115 1.81 -13.92 -2.12
CA VAL A 115 1.80 -14.53 -0.79
C VAL A 115 0.45 -15.18 -0.50
N ILE A 116 -0.65 -14.49 -0.79
CA ILE A 116 -2.02 -14.98 -0.58
C ILE A 116 -2.28 -16.22 -1.44
N ALA A 117 -1.85 -16.22 -2.71
CA ALA A 117 -1.98 -17.36 -3.61
C ALA A 117 -1.23 -18.59 -3.12
N LYS A 118 -0.06 -18.44 -2.46
CA LYS A 118 0.66 -19.55 -1.84
C LYS A 118 -0.09 -20.16 -0.66
N GLN A 119 -0.85 -19.35 0.08
CA GLN A 119 -1.68 -19.81 1.20
C GLN A 119 -3.02 -20.41 0.72
N ASN A 120 -3.51 -19.96 -0.43
CA ASN A 120 -4.74 -20.43 -1.04
C ASN A 120 -4.57 -20.67 -2.55
N PRO A 121 -4.08 -21.84 -2.97
CA PRO A 121 -3.79 -22.14 -4.39
C PRO A 121 -4.98 -22.03 -5.34
N MET A 122 -6.22 -22.03 -4.82
CA MET A 122 -7.43 -21.83 -5.66
C MET A 122 -7.60 -20.38 -6.14
N GLN A 123 -6.83 -19.44 -5.62
CA GLN A 123 -6.83 -18.02 -6.03
C GLN A 123 -5.69 -17.67 -7.01
N ASP A 124 -5.04 -18.67 -7.63
CA ASP A 124 -3.99 -18.44 -8.63
C ASP A 124 -4.58 -17.92 -9.96
N VAL A 125 -5.28 -16.82 -9.89
CA VAL A 125 -5.83 -16.08 -11.03
C VAL A 125 -4.94 -14.87 -11.24
N GLY A 126 -4.45 -14.66 -12.48
CA GLY A 126 -3.76 -13.42 -12.82
C GLY A 126 -4.66 -12.23 -12.50
N CYS A 127 -4.24 -11.43 -11.52
CA CYS A 127 -5.01 -10.30 -11.00
C CYS A 127 -4.44 -9.00 -11.55
N PHE A 128 -5.32 -8.04 -11.82
CA PHE A 128 -4.95 -6.65 -12.07
C PHE A 128 -5.16 -5.84 -10.79
N HIS A 129 -4.22 -5.00 -10.47
CA HIS A 129 -4.44 -3.95 -9.50
C HIS A 129 -5.27 -2.84 -10.15
N ASN A 130 -6.47 -2.63 -9.61
CA ASN A 130 -7.33 -1.50 -9.96
C ASN A 130 -7.33 -0.52 -8.79
N GLU A 131 -6.79 0.68 -8.98
CA GLU A 131 -6.95 1.73 -7.99
C GLU A 131 -8.39 2.26 -7.97
N PHE A 132 -8.90 2.49 -6.77
CA PHE A 132 -10.17 3.17 -6.60
C PHE A 132 -10.00 4.67 -6.84
N ASP A 133 -10.65 5.19 -7.87
CA ASP A 133 -10.74 6.61 -8.15
C ASP A 133 -12.10 7.13 -7.62
N PRO A 134 -12.13 7.97 -6.57
CA PRO A 134 -13.37 8.47 -5.97
C PRO A 134 -14.18 9.36 -6.91
N GLU A 135 -13.58 9.87 -7.98
CA GLU A 135 -14.25 10.73 -8.97
C GLU A 135 -14.85 9.93 -10.14
N ARG A 136 -14.54 8.65 -10.24
CA ARG A 136 -15.04 7.78 -11.31
C ARG A 136 -16.34 7.08 -10.95
N VAL A 137 -17.27 7.01 -11.90
CA VAL A 137 -18.48 6.18 -11.82
C VAL A 137 -18.14 4.74 -12.24
N TYR A 138 -18.29 3.80 -11.32
CA TYR A 138 -18.03 2.38 -11.57
C TYR A 138 -19.31 1.62 -11.87
N THR A 139 -19.24 0.65 -12.77
CA THR A 139 -20.30 -0.35 -12.94
C THR A 139 -20.35 -1.28 -11.72
N ILE A 140 -21.49 -1.94 -11.48
CA ILE A 140 -21.65 -2.92 -10.40
C ILE A 140 -20.61 -4.05 -10.48
N LYS A 141 -20.22 -4.42 -11.71
CA LYS A 141 -19.20 -5.45 -11.94
C LYS A 141 -17.82 -4.96 -11.51
N GLU A 142 -17.42 -3.76 -11.92
CA GLU A 142 -16.15 -3.13 -11.54
C GLU A 142 -16.07 -2.92 -10.03
N GLN A 143 -17.15 -2.46 -9.38
CA GLN A 143 -17.21 -2.33 -7.92
C GLN A 143 -17.03 -3.69 -7.20
N LYS A 144 -17.64 -4.76 -7.71
CA LYS A 144 -17.47 -6.11 -7.15
C LYS A 144 -16.05 -6.64 -7.33
N GLU A 145 -15.38 -6.31 -8.43
CA GLU A 145 -14.00 -6.68 -8.66
C GLU A 145 -13.05 -5.89 -7.76
N LEU A 146 -13.20 -4.57 -7.67
CA LEU A 146 -12.43 -3.70 -6.77
C LEU A 146 -12.61 -4.04 -5.28
N MET A 147 -13.85 -4.37 -4.90
CA MET A 147 -14.20 -4.76 -3.53
C MET A 147 -14.09 -6.27 -3.32
N SER A 148 -13.45 -7.00 -4.25
CA SER A 148 -13.26 -8.43 -4.05
C SER A 148 -12.47 -8.66 -2.77
N PHE A 149 -12.81 -9.71 -2.07
CA PHE A 149 -12.16 -10.04 -0.82
C PHE A 149 -10.64 -10.22 -0.97
N SER A 150 -10.21 -10.71 -2.13
CA SER A 150 -8.81 -10.87 -2.52
C SER A 150 -8.07 -9.53 -2.58
N GLU A 151 -8.67 -8.51 -3.20
CA GLU A 151 -8.09 -7.17 -3.31
C GLU A 151 -7.94 -6.53 -1.91
N THR A 152 -9.01 -6.62 -1.09
CA THR A 152 -8.95 -6.10 0.29
C THR A 152 -7.85 -6.77 1.12
N GLN A 153 -7.62 -8.07 0.93
CA GLN A 153 -6.53 -8.79 1.60
C GLN A 153 -5.16 -8.33 1.09
N ALA A 154 -5.01 -8.13 -0.23
CA ALA A 154 -3.76 -7.68 -0.83
C ALA A 154 -3.42 -6.24 -0.39
N ASP A 155 -4.38 -5.32 -0.38
CA ASP A 155 -4.21 -3.97 0.15
C ASP A 155 -3.76 -3.97 1.60
N ARG A 156 -4.39 -4.83 2.41
CA ARG A 156 -4.07 -4.97 3.82
C ARG A 156 -2.65 -5.46 4.02
N LEU A 157 -2.26 -6.51 3.32
CA LEU A 157 -0.93 -7.10 3.44
C LEU A 157 0.15 -6.16 2.88
N SER A 158 -0.11 -5.45 1.78
CA SER A 158 0.76 -4.39 1.26
C SER A 158 1.00 -3.30 2.31
N SER A 159 -0.08 -2.86 2.97
CA SER A 159 0.02 -1.88 4.07
C SER A 159 0.91 -2.39 5.22
N VAL A 160 0.85 -3.70 5.54
CA VAL A 160 1.72 -4.32 6.54
C VAL A 160 3.17 -4.38 6.05
N PHE A 161 3.42 -4.73 4.80
CA PHE A 161 4.77 -4.76 4.24
C PHE A 161 5.44 -3.39 4.31
N LEU A 162 4.73 -2.34 3.95
CA LEU A 162 5.27 -0.98 3.95
C LEU A 162 5.36 -0.37 5.34
N MET A 163 4.41 -0.67 6.22
CA MET A 163 4.25 -0.06 7.53
C MET A 163 4.00 -1.13 8.62
N PRO A 164 4.92 -2.09 8.83
CA PRO A 164 4.75 -3.07 9.90
C PRO A 164 4.78 -2.37 11.26
N ARG A 165 4.00 -2.86 12.23
CA ARG A 165 3.82 -2.24 13.57
C ARG A 165 5.15 -1.92 14.25
N PHE A 166 6.12 -2.82 14.14
CA PHE A 166 7.42 -2.63 14.81
C PHE A 166 8.27 -1.51 14.19
N ILE A 167 8.20 -1.26 12.88
CA ILE A 167 8.85 -0.10 12.24
C ILE A 167 8.04 1.16 12.53
N LEU A 168 6.71 1.10 12.41
CA LEU A 168 5.85 2.24 12.70
C LEU A 168 6.05 2.76 14.13
N ARG A 169 6.18 1.88 15.13
CA ARG A 169 6.52 2.27 16.50
C ARG A 169 7.87 2.99 16.60
N LYS A 170 8.90 2.53 15.86
CA LYS A 170 10.20 3.24 15.82
C LYS A 170 10.07 4.63 15.21
N VAL A 171 9.28 4.76 14.13
CA VAL A 171 9.02 6.05 13.49
C VAL A 171 8.22 6.97 14.42
N MET A 172 7.17 6.48 15.06
CA MET A 172 6.41 7.25 16.06
C MET A 172 7.31 7.75 17.20
N LYS A 173 8.24 6.92 17.70
CA LYS A 173 9.22 7.32 18.70
C LYS A 173 10.15 8.42 18.18
N LYS A 174 10.67 8.27 16.97
CA LYS A 174 11.52 9.29 16.33
C LYS A 174 10.82 10.66 16.24
N TYR A 175 9.51 10.67 16.01
CA TYR A 175 8.71 11.88 15.87
C TYR A 175 7.92 12.26 17.13
N LYS A 176 8.23 11.65 18.29
CA LYS A 176 7.67 11.96 19.61
C LYS A 176 6.13 11.89 19.65
N CYS A 177 5.56 10.80 19.13
CA CYS A 177 4.12 10.54 19.12
C CYS A 177 3.76 9.08 19.46
N GLU A 178 4.53 8.43 20.32
CA GLU A 178 4.35 7.02 20.72
C GLU A 178 2.98 6.74 21.33
N ASN A 179 2.39 7.73 21.99
CA ASN A 179 1.10 7.63 22.66
C ASN A 179 -0.09 7.84 21.71
N GLY A 180 0.18 7.97 20.40
CA GLY A 180 -0.83 8.27 19.39
C GLY A 180 -0.88 9.76 19.02
N LEU A 181 -1.67 10.07 18.01
CA LEU A 181 -1.87 11.42 17.49
C LEU A 181 -3.35 11.81 17.59
N PRO A 182 -3.68 13.02 18.06
CA PRO A 182 -5.05 13.47 18.10
C PRO A 182 -5.60 13.65 16.69
N VAL A 183 -6.84 13.21 16.48
CA VAL A 183 -7.63 13.46 15.28
C VAL A 183 -8.95 14.07 15.70
N TYR A 184 -9.28 15.22 15.15
CA TYR A 184 -10.48 15.98 15.48
C TYR A 184 -11.58 15.67 14.47
N GLY A 185 -12.78 15.37 14.96
CA GLY A 185 -13.89 14.94 14.10
C GLY A 185 -13.49 13.74 13.24
N TRP A 186 -13.76 13.82 11.95
CA TRP A 186 -13.52 12.69 11.06
C TRP A 186 -12.07 12.54 10.61
N ASN A 187 -11.37 13.64 10.30
CA ASN A 187 -10.02 13.59 9.71
C ASN A 187 -9.25 14.91 9.79
N VAL A 188 -9.55 15.76 10.79
CA VAL A 188 -8.87 17.04 10.99
C VAL A 188 -7.70 16.84 11.95
N PHE A 189 -6.54 17.38 11.59
CA PHE A 189 -5.32 17.36 12.38
C PHE A 189 -4.87 18.79 12.67
N ALA A 190 -4.33 19.02 13.86
CA ALA A 190 -3.64 20.27 14.17
C ALA A 190 -2.45 20.45 13.19
N PRO A 191 -2.08 21.70 12.82
CA PRO A 191 -1.03 21.97 11.84
C PRO A 191 0.29 21.26 12.17
N GLU A 192 0.68 21.23 13.45
CA GLU A 192 1.89 20.56 13.92
C GLU A 192 1.81 19.03 13.75
N ASP A 193 0.67 18.43 14.06
CA ASP A 193 0.45 16.99 13.92
C ASP A 193 0.37 16.61 12.44
N LYS A 194 -0.23 17.46 11.60
CA LYS A 194 -0.25 17.27 10.15
C LYS A 194 1.17 17.31 9.55
N LEU A 195 2.01 18.25 10.01
CA LEU A 195 3.41 18.32 9.61
C LEU A 195 4.19 17.08 10.09
N ARG A 196 3.95 16.62 11.32
CA ARG A 196 4.55 15.41 11.90
C ARG A 196 4.18 14.19 11.09
N LEU A 197 2.91 14.02 10.75
CA LEU A 197 2.41 12.93 9.90
C LEU A 197 3.05 12.93 8.51
N ARG A 198 3.22 14.10 7.88
CA ARG A 198 3.93 14.22 6.59
C ARG A 198 5.36 13.71 6.70
N LYS A 199 6.12 14.20 7.69
CA LYS A 199 7.50 13.75 7.92
C LYS A 199 7.60 12.24 8.21
N MET A 200 6.62 11.67 8.89
CA MET A 200 6.54 10.23 9.13
C MET A 200 6.26 9.47 7.83
N ALA A 201 5.34 9.94 7.00
CA ALA A 201 5.02 9.36 5.71
C ALA A 201 6.24 9.38 4.78
N ASP A 202 6.91 10.51 4.67
CA ASP A 202 8.16 10.66 3.90
C ASP A 202 9.24 9.71 4.40
N CYS A 203 9.43 9.62 5.73
CA CYS A 203 10.40 8.71 6.36
C CYS A 203 10.15 7.24 6.02
N MET A 204 8.89 6.84 5.84
CA MET A 204 8.49 5.47 5.50
C MET A 204 8.31 5.24 4.00
N GLY A 205 8.41 6.29 3.18
CA GLY A 205 8.22 6.24 1.73
C GLY A 205 6.80 5.87 1.32
N VAL A 206 5.79 6.38 2.06
CA VAL A 206 4.36 6.16 1.81
C VAL A 206 3.63 7.48 1.65
N SER A 207 2.43 7.46 1.08
CA SER A 207 1.60 8.66 1.02
C SER A 207 1.07 9.03 2.42
N PHE A 208 0.80 10.33 2.62
CA PHE A 208 0.15 10.83 3.84
C PHE A 208 -1.15 10.06 4.13
N GLN A 209 -1.96 9.84 3.09
CA GLN A 209 -3.23 9.14 3.22
C GLN A 209 -3.05 7.68 3.67
N ALA A 210 -2.10 6.96 3.07
CA ALA A 210 -1.80 5.58 3.45
C ALA A 210 -1.36 5.48 4.92
N LEU A 211 -0.52 6.41 5.39
CA LEU A 211 -0.11 6.45 6.79
C LEU A 211 -1.30 6.70 7.73
N VAL A 212 -2.17 7.68 7.40
CA VAL A 212 -3.36 7.99 8.22
C VAL A 212 -4.30 6.78 8.31
N ILE A 213 -4.57 6.11 7.18
CA ILE A 213 -5.38 4.89 7.16
C ILE A 213 -4.74 3.81 8.04
N ARG A 214 -3.42 3.62 7.94
CA ARG A 214 -2.70 2.63 8.73
C ARG A 214 -2.77 2.92 10.23
N LEU A 215 -2.53 4.16 10.64
CA LEU A 215 -2.63 4.59 12.04
C LEU A 215 -4.06 4.40 12.59
N LYS A 216 -5.07 4.73 11.79
CA LYS A 216 -6.48 4.54 12.13
C LYS A 216 -6.81 3.05 12.33
N THR A 217 -6.37 2.21 11.41
CA THR A 217 -6.54 0.76 11.48
C THR A 217 -5.92 0.14 12.73
N LEU A 218 -4.78 0.68 13.18
CA LEU A 218 -4.07 0.21 14.37
C LEU A 218 -4.53 0.88 15.68
N GLY A 219 -5.55 1.76 15.63
CA GLY A 219 -6.03 2.48 16.81
C GLY A 219 -5.02 3.47 17.39
N LEU A 220 -4.10 3.99 16.56
CA LEU A 220 -3.05 4.92 16.97
C LEU A 220 -3.44 6.39 16.75
N LEU A 221 -4.65 6.66 16.27
CA LEU A 221 -5.26 7.98 16.25
C LEU A 221 -6.22 8.08 17.43
N ILE A 222 -6.11 9.18 18.18
CA ILE A 222 -6.91 9.46 19.38
C ILE A 222 -8.05 10.40 18.99
N PRO A 223 -9.30 9.92 18.90
CA PRO A 223 -10.43 10.76 18.54
C PRO A 223 -10.62 11.90 19.55
N ARG A 224 -10.87 13.11 19.06
CA ARG A 224 -11.20 14.32 19.82
C ARG A 224 -12.39 15.01 19.18
N ASP A 225 -13.16 15.70 20.00
CA ASP A 225 -14.24 16.53 19.48
C ASP A 225 -13.67 17.70 18.67
N LEU A 226 -14.34 18.03 17.55
CA LEU A 226 -13.93 19.11 16.68
C LEU A 226 -14.06 20.48 17.37
N THR A 227 -14.98 20.65 18.32
CA THR A 227 -15.13 21.87 19.11
C THR A 227 -13.85 22.20 19.88
N VAL A 228 -13.16 21.19 20.42
CA VAL A 228 -11.86 21.36 21.10
C VAL A 228 -10.81 21.94 20.14
N TYR A 229 -10.82 21.51 18.87
CA TYR A 229 -9.92 22.07 17.87
C TYR A 229 -10.23 23.55 17.58
N LEU A 230 -11.52 23.89 17.41
CA LEU A 230 -11.95 25.25 17.13
C LEU A 230 -11.62 26.21 18.30
N GLU A 231 -11.87 25.78 19.53
CA GLU A 231 -11.56 26.57 20.72
C GLU A 231 -10.05 26.83 20.89
N ASN A 232 -9.22 25.85 20.62
CA ASN A 232 -7.77 25.96 20.72
C ASN A 232 -7.13 26.63 19.49
N GLY A 233 -7.64 26.35 18.31
CA GLY A 233 -7.10 26.84 17.03
C GLY A 233 -7.42 28.31 16.76
N LEU A 234 -8.61 28.77 17.15
CA LEU A 234 -9.02 30.17 16.98
C LEU A 234 -8.36 31.11 18.00
N ARG A 235 -7.92 30.61 19.16
CA ARG A 235 -7.17 31.41 20.14
C ARG A 235 -5.75 31.76 19.69
N LEU A 236 -5.18 31.06 18.73
CA LEU A 236 -3.86 31.36 18.17
C LEU A 236 -3.87 32.52 17.15
N GLY A 237 -5.06 32.99 16.75
CA GLY A 237 -5.25 34.15 15.86
C GLY A 237 -5.73 35.42 16.55
N GLY A 238 -5.94 35.41 17.84
CA GLY A 238 -6.32 36.56 18.64
C GLY A 238 -5.11 37.46 18.91
N ALA A 239 -4.99 38.54 18.17
CA ALA A 239 -4.00 39.58 18.35
C ALA A 239 -3.90 40.03 19.82
N LYS A 240 -2.66 40.20 20.28
CA LYS A 240 -2.33 41.21 21.28
C LYS A 240 -2.21 42.55 20.63
#